data_998c0f9754e335ad42014b2791a5ad24
#
_entry.id   998c0f9754e335ad42014b2791a5ad24
#
_cell.length_a   1.000
_cell.length_b   1.000
_cell.length_c   1.000
_cell.angle_alpha   90.00
_cell.angle_beta   90.00
_cell.angle_gamma   90.00
#
_symmetry.space_group_name_H-M   'P 1'
#
loop_
_entity.id
_entity.type
_entity.pdbx_description
1 polymer ?
#
loop_
_entity_poly.entity_id
_entity_poly.type
_entity_poly.pdbx_seq_one_letter_code
_entity_poly.pdbx_strand_id
1 'polypeptide(L)'
;MNSPIFVHMDTTSNVVLSRGIQAKDFQRGLIHRPNNLLLLNPASLDGEFENHTNLKVIKGSFAVEQFLQNMSKRRNNQDVRWIDFTDLTMIKELSALEISELLYLGHMKTHLHSPFFYKLQNNFVYFDLGDDLLRVYYRYIEEFYRILVPNKLLGLFTKN
;
A
#
# COMPACT_ATOMS: atom_id res chain seq x y z
N MET A 1 -24.53 4.25 11.92
CA MET A 1 -24.45 2.79 12.00
C MET A 1 -23.14 2.32 11.38
N ASN A 2 -22.38 1.55 12.10
CA ASN A 2 -21.10 1.07 11.62
C ASN A 2 -21.29 -0.20 10.82
N SER A 3 -20.82 -0.18 9.58
CA SER A 3 -20.78 -1.39 8.77
C SER A 3 -19.79 -2.37 9.39
N PRO A 4 -20.07 -3.67 9.34
CA PRO A 4 -19.12 -4.65 9.83
C PRO A 4 -17.82 -4.60 9.02
N ILE A 5 -16.73 -4.80 9.71
CA ILE A 5 -15.40 -4.88 9.11
C ILE A 5 -15.05 -6.34 8.94
N PHE A 6 -14.67 -6.73 7.75
CA PHE A 6 -14.22 -8.08 7.44
C PHE A 6 -12.72 -8.06 7.19
N VAL A 7 -12.00 -8.95 7.82
CA VAL A 7 -10.55 -9.06 7.69
C VAL A 7 -10.18 -10.52 7.44
N HIS A 8 -9.42 -10.73 6.39
CA HIS A 8 -8.76 -12.01 6.15
C HIS A 8 -7.26 -11.77 6.11
N MET A 9 -6.52 -12.41 7.00
CA MET A 9 -5.09 -12.23 7.13
C MET A 9 -4.37 -13.53 6.85
N ASP A 10 -3.37 -13.47 5.98
CA ASP A 10 -2.43 -14.56 5.75
C ASP A 10 -1.10 -14.16 6.37
N THR A 11 -0.76 -14.77 7.50
CA THR A 11 0.46 -14.44 8.24
C THR A 11 1.72 -14.98 7.57
N THR A 12 1.59 -15.94 6.66
CA THR A 12 2.74 -16.47 5.92
C THR A 12 3.29 -15.41 4.97
N SER A 13 2.42 -14.66 4.31
CA SER A 13 2.82 -13.62 3.36
C SER A 13 2.58 -12.20 3.89
N ASN A 14 2.08 -12.08 5.11
CA ASN A 14 1.74 -10.79 5.72
C ASN A 14 0.79 -9.95 4.87
N VAL A 15 -0.14 -10.60 4.19
CA VAL A 15 -1.15 -9.90 3.42
C VAL A 15 -2.46 -9.83 4.20
N VAL A 16 -3.09 -8.68 4.14
CA VAL A 16 -4.40 -8.45 4.76
C VAL A 16 -5.37 -8.04 3.67
N LEU A 17 -6.41 -8.84 3.51
CA LEU A 17 -7.55 -8.49 2.65
C LEU A 17 -8.67 -8.06 3.57
N SER A 18 -9.18 -6.86 3.36
CA SER A 18 -10.22 -6.31 4.24
C SER A 18 -11.32 -5.63 3.44
N ARG A 19 -12.49 -5.58 4.06
CA ARG A 19 -13.61 -4.78 3.57
C ARG A 19 -14.12 -3.93 4.72
N GLY A 20 -14.32 -2.64 4.46
CA GLY A 20 -14.77 -1.69 5.48
C GLY A 20 -13.64 -0.88 6.11
N ILE A 21 -12.39 -1.24 5.88
CA ILE A 21 -11.24 -0.43 6.28
C ILE A 21 -10.92 0.50 5.11
N GLN A 22 -10.84 1.78 5.39
CA GLN A 22 -10.62 2.79 4.36
C GLN A 22 -9.17 3.27 4.33
N ALA A 23 -8.81 4.01 3.28
CA ALA A 23 -7.47 4.55 3.13
C ALA A 23 -7.06 5.42 4.33
N LYS A 24 -7.99 6.18 4.89
CA LYS A 24 -7.71 7.01 6.07
C LYS A 24 -7.32 6.17 7.27
N ASP A 25 -7.91 5.00 7.42
CA ASP A 25 -7.58 4.08 8.51
C ASP A 25 -6.17 3.51 8.33
N PHE A 26 -5.83 3.13 7.10
CA PHE A 26 -4.49 2.67 6.76
C PHE A 26 -3.46 3.72 7.13
N GLN A 27 -3.67 4.98 6.74
CA GLN A 27 -2.74 6.06 7.03
C GLN A 27 -2.56 6.26 8.54
N ARG A 28 -3.63 6.14 9.28
CA ARG A 28 -3.60 6.34 10.72
C ARG A 28 -2.75 5.30 11.44
N GLY A 29 -2.66 4.10 10.86
CA GLY A 29 -1.87 3.01 11.43
C GLY A 29 -0.39 3.03 11.10
N LEU A 30 0.06 3.91 10.21
CA LEU A 30 1.43 3.89 9.72
C LEU A 30 2.45 4.26 10.79
N ILE A 31 3.48 3.44 10.92
CA ILE A 31 4.71 3.74 11.66
C ILE A 31 5.78 4.16 10.66
N HIS A 32 5.94 3.37 9.61
CA HIS A 32 6.91 3.63 8.55
C HIS A 32 6.22 4.42 7.44
N ARG A 33 6.38 5.74 7.47
CA ARG A 33 5.73 6.59 6.47
C ARG A 33 6.51 6.57 5.17
N PRO A 34 5.83 6.31 4.04
CA PRO A 34 6.52 6.25 2.76
C PRO A 34 7.15 7.58 2.37
N ASN A 35 8.36 7.51 1.83
CA ASN A 35 9.04 8.69 1.28
C ASN A 35 8.71 8.89 -0.18
N ASN A 36 8.55 7.81 -0.92
CA ASN A 36 8.21 7.83 -2.34
C ASN A 36 7.27 6.67 -2.64
N LEU A 37 6.46 6.84 -3.65
CA LEU A 37 5.57 5.77 -4.13
C LEU A 37 5.82 5.50 -5.60
N LEU A 38 5.82 4.22 -5.97
CA LEU A 38 5.78 3.77 -7.34
C LEU A 38 4.37 3.27 -7.61
N LEU A 39 3.69 3.92 -8.56
CA LEU A 39 2.31 3.59 -8.87
C LEU A 39 2.26 2.41 -9.82
N LEU A 40 1.61 1.35 -9.40
CA LEU A 40 1.53 0.10 -10.17
C LEU A 40 0.36 0.10 -11.15
N ASN A 41 -0.49 1.11 -11.07
CA ASN A 41 -1.62 1.26 -11.99
C ASN A 41 -1.24 2.23 -13.10
N PRO A 42 -1.06 1.77 -14.34
CA PRO A 42 -0.62 2.64 -15.44
C PRO A 42 -1.67 3.68 -15.83
N ALA A 43 -2.92 3.51 -15.44
CA ALA A 43 -3.98 4.46 -15.74
C ALA A 43 -4.02 5.65 -14.79
N SER A 44 -3.15 5.70 -13.81
CA SER A 44 -3.13 6.80 -12.84
C SER A 44 -2.79 8.12 -13.51
N LEU A 45 -3.53 9.17 -13.13
CA LEU A 45 -3.25 10.54 -13.57
C LEU A 45 -2.27 11.24 -12.63
N ASP A 46 -2.03 10.66 -11.47
CA ASP A 46 -1.12 11.24 -10.47
C ASP A 46 0.32 10.84 -10.75
N GLY A 47 1.26 11.64 -10.25
CA GLY A 47 2.67 11.32 -10.30
C GLY A 47 3.35 11.72 -11.59
N GLU A 48 4.64 11.45 -11.63
CA GLU A 48 5.50 11.75 -12.77
C GLU A 48 5.97 10.43 -13.40
N PHE A 49 6.01 10.42 -14.73
CA PHE A 49 6.47 9.25 -15.48
C PHE A 49 7.95 8.99 -15.19
N GLU A 50 8.30 7.74 -14.96
CA GLU A 50 9.66 7.32 -14.70
C GLU A 50 10.11 6.38 -15.85
N ASN A 51 11.19 6.75 -16.53
CA ASN A 51 11.61 6.12 -17.78
C ASN A 51 12.09 4.68 -17.62
N HIS A 52 12.73 4.35 -16.51
CA HIS A 52 13.34 3.04 -16.31
C HIS A 52 12.28 1.95 -16.14
N THR A 53 11.24 2.24 -15.39
CA THR A 53 10.17 1.29 -15.09
C THR A 53 8.95 1.45 -15.99
N ASN A 54 8.82 2.60 -16.66
CA ASN A 54 7.62 3.01 -17.40
C ASN A 54 6.39 3.14 -16.48
N LEU A 55 6.62 3.39 -15.21
CA LEU A 55 5.57 3.62 -14.22
C LEU A 55 5.67 5.05 -13.71
N LYS A 56 4.64 5.48 -13.00
CA LYS A 56 4.63 6.83 -12.42
C LYS A 56 5.10 6.79 -10.98
N VAL A 57 5.72 7.87 -10.55
CA VAL A 57 6.31 8.01 -9.22
C VAL A 57 5.76 9.24 -8.54
N ILE A 58 5.45 9.11 -7.25
CA ILE A 58 5.18 10.25 -6.36
C ILE A 58 6.46 10.46 -5.56
N LYS A 59 7.10 11.62 -5.72
CA LYS A 59 8.42 11.89 -5.15
C LYS A 59 8.33 12.74 -3.89
N GLY A 60 8.93 12.26 -2.82
CA GLY A 60 9.11 13.01 -1.59
C GLY A 60 7.94 12.85 -0.64
N SER A 61 8.25 12.95 0.67
CA SER A 61 7.28 12.69 1.73
C SER A 61 6.10 13.65 1.68
N PHE A 62 6.33 14.91 1.32
CA PHE A 62 5.22 15.88 1.23
C PHE A 62 4.23 15.48 0.13
N ALA A 63 4.73 15.17 -1.06
CA ALA A 63 3.88 14.76 -2.18
C ALA A 63 3.15 13.45 -1.88
N VAL A 64 3.83 12.52 -1.21
CA VAL A 64 3.22 11.26 -0.79
C VAL A 64 2.08 11.51 0.19
N GLU A 65 2.30 12.35 1.19
CA GLU A 65 1.24 12.68 2.16
C GLU A 65 0.03 13.32 1.47
N GLN A 66 0.27 14.22 0.51
CA GLN A 66 -0.81 14.84 -0.25
C GLN A 66 -1.58 13.79 -1.05
N PHE A 67 -0.87 12.89 -1.71
CA PHE A 67 -1.49 11.82 -2.49
C PHE A 67 -2.35 10.92 -1.61
N LEU A 68 -1.82 10.51 -0.46
CA LEU A 68 -2.54 9.64 0.47
C LEU A 68 -3.77 10.33 1.06
N GLN A 69 -3.66 11.62 1.39
CA GLN A 69 -4.79 12.38 1.87
C GLN A 69 -5.87 12.52 0.81
N ASN A 70 -5.48 12.74 -0.43
CA ASN A 70 -6.42 12.82 -1.54
C ASN A 70 -7.13 11.49 -1.76
N MET A 71 -6.41 10.38 -1.63
CA MET A 71 -7.03 9.06 -1.70
C MET A 71 -8.10 8.88 -0.62
N SER A 72 -7.82 9.36 0.59
CA SER A 72 -8.76 9.23 1.71
C SER A 72 -10.06 9.97 1.45
N LYS A 73 -10.03 11.02 0.64
CA LYS A 73 -11.20 11.83 0.31
C LYS A 73 -11.95 11.33 -0.91
N ARG A 74 -11.30 10.52 -1.73
CA ARG A 74 -11.94 9.96 -2.92
C ARG A 74 -12.95 8.91 -2.49
N ARG A 75 -14.09 8.97 -3.12
CA ARG A 75 -15.10 7.94 -2.92
C ARG A 75 -14.93 6.89 -3.99
N ASN A 76 -14.84 5.65 -3.54
CA ASN A 76 -15.16 4.45 -4.28
C ASN A 76 -14.62 4.33 -5.69
N ASN A 77 -14.51 3.12 -6.14
CA ASN A 77 -14.34 2.68 -7.52
C ASN A 77 -13.04 3.10 -8.19
N GLN A 78 -12.13 3.72 -7.46
CA GLN A 78 -10.82 4.00 -8.03
C GLN A 78 -9.85 2.92 -7.58
N ASP A 79 -9.37 2.21 -8.56
CA ASP A 79 -8.32 1.23 -8.39
C ASP A 79 -7.01 1.98 -8.20
N VAL A 80 -6.45 1.91 -6.99
CA VAL A 80 -5.17 2.55 -6.65
C VAL A 80 -4.21 1.49 -6.18
N ARG A 81 -3.06 1.40 -6.82
CA ARG A 81 -2.06 0.38 -6.52
C ARG A 81 -0.69 1.02 -6.45
N TRP A 82 0.03 0.82 -5.36
CA TRP A 82 1.37 1.37 -5.23
C TRP A 82 2.25 0.51 -4.34
N ILE A 83 3.54 0.71 -4.50
CA ILE A 83 4.59 0.17 -3.64
C ILE A 83 5.46 1.35 -3.22
N ASP A 84 5.87 1.38 -1.96
CA ASP A 84 6.73 2.44 -1.46
C ASP A 84 8.20 2.11 -1.72
N PHE A 85 9.03 3.13 -1.71
CA PHE A 85 10.47 2.95 -1.77
C PHE A 85 11.16 4.15 -1.13
N THR A 86 12.42 3.95 -0.74
CA THR A 86 13.13 4.93 0.08
C THR A 86 13.84 6.00 -0.74
N ASP A 87 14.54 5.60 -1.81
CA ASP A 87 15.42 6.49 -2.55
C ASP A 87 15.20 6.32 -4.06
N LEU A 88 15.16 7.44 -4.77
CA LEU A 88 14.94 7.43 -6.22
C LEU A 88 16.01 6.66 -6.99
N THR A 89 17.24 6.60 -6.47
CA THR A 89 18.30 5.82 -7.10
C THR A 89 18.00 4.33 -7.13
N MET A 90 17.20 3.84 -6.19
CA MET A 90 16.83 2.43 -6.10
C MET A 90 16.07 1.96 -7.32
N ILE A 91 15.23 2.82 -7.88
CA ILE A 91 14.44 2.48 -9.06
C ILE A 91 15.36 2.18 -10.25
N LYS A 92 16.40 2.98 -10.41
CA LYS A 92 17.30 2.84 -11.55
C LYS A 92 18.14 1.57 -11.47
N GLU A 93 18.24 0.98 -10.31
CA GLU A 93 19.00 -0.25 -10.09
C GLU A 93 18.17 -1.51 -10.36
N LEU A 94 16.86 -1.37 -10.59
CA LEU A 94 16.01 -2.52 -10.87
C LEU A 94 16.38 -3.15 -12.21
N SER A 95 16.51 -4.48 -12.21
CA SER A 95 16.73 -5.22 -13.44
C SER A 95 15.43 -5.36 -14.23
N ALA A 96 15.55 -5.78 -15.49
CA ALA A 96 14.38 -6.03 -16.33
C ALA A 96 13.49 -7.10 -15.70
N LEU A 97 14.08 -8.11 -15.07
CA LEU A 97 13.31 -9.14 -14.38
C LEU A 97 12.54 -8.57 -13.19
N GLU A 98 13.18 -7.73 -12.40
CA GLU A 98 12.53 -7.11 -11.26
C GLU A 98 11.40 -6.17 -11.68
N ILE A 99 11.57 -5.45 -12.77
CA ILE A 99 10.51 -4.62 -13.34
C ILE A 99 9.34 -5.50 -13.80
N SER A 100 9.63 -6.63 -14.42
CA SER A 100 8.58 -7.58 -14.79
C SER A 100 7.83 -8.08 -13.57
N GLU A 101 8.53 -8.36 -12.48
CA GLU A 101 7.91 -8.80 -11.24
C GLU A 101 6.99 -7.72 -10.67
N LEU A 102 7.41 -6.45 -10.73
CA LEU A 102 6.56 -5.33 -10.33
C LEU A 102 5.27 -5.27 -11.14
N LEU A 103 5.39 -5.50 -12.45
CA LEU A 103 4.21 -5.49 -13.32
C LEU A 103 3.28 -6.66 -13.00
N TYR A 104 3.82 -7.84 -12.76
CA TYR A 104 3.00 -8.98 -12.33
C TYR A 104 2.31 -8.68 -11.01
N LEU A 105 3.03 -8.10 -10.08
CA LEU A 105 2.47 -7.71 -8.80
C LEU A 105 1.34 -6.69 -8.98
N GLY A 106 1.56 -5.70 -9.83
CA GLY A 106 0.56 -4.69 -10.14
C GLY A 106 -0.71 -5.26 -10.71
N HIS A 107 -0.63 -6.39 -11.41
CA HIS A 107 -1.78 -7.10 -11.95
C HIS A 107 -2.28 -8.18 -10.99
N MET A 108 -1.75 -8.21 -9.77
CA MET A 108 -2.12 -9.19 -8.74
C MET A 108 -1.83 -10.63 -9.15
N LYS A 109 -0.84 -10.83 -10.00
CA LYS A 109 -0.39 -12.16 -10.40
C LYS A 109 0.74 -12.60 -9.49
N THR A 110 0.63 -13.81 -8.97
CA THR A 110 1.51 -14.27 -7.91
C THR A 110 2.53 -15.28 -8.43
N HIS A 111 3.52 -14.82 -9.14
CA HIS A 111 4.69 -15.64 -9.44
C HIS A 111 5.88 -15.27 -8.56
N LEU A 112 5.64 -14.43 -7.56
CA LEU A 112 6.71 -13.83 -6.82
C LEU A 112 7.07 -14.61 -5.59
N HIS A 113 8.35 -14.66 -5.31
CA HIS A 113 8.85 -15.21 -4.06
C HIS A 113 8.45 -14.33 -2.89
N SER A 114 8.37 -13.00 -3.13
CA SER A 114 8.01 -12.05 -2.09
C SER A 114 7.51 -10.76 -2.72
N PRO A 115 6.50 -10.12 -2.13
CA PRO A 115 6.08 -8.78 -2.56
C PRO A 115 7.01 -7.68 -2.04
N PHE A 116 8.06 -8.04 -1.29
CA PHE A 116 9.00 -7.08 -0.74
C PHE A 116 10.31 -7.17 -1.50
N PHE A 117 10.63 -6.08 -2.19
CA PHE A 117 11.79 -6.02 -3.06
C PHE A 117 12.99 -5.48 -2.29
N TYR A 118 14.04 -6.27 -2.26
CA TYR A 118 15.26 -5.91 -1.56
C TYR A 118 15.78 -4.53 -2.00
N LYS A 119 15.80 -4.28 -3.31
CA LYS A 119 16.33 -3.02 -3.83
C LYS A 119 15.46 -1.81 -3.53
N LEU A 120 14.17 -2.00 -3.34
CA LEU A 120 13.26 -0.89 -3.02
C LEU A 120 13.14 -0.65 -1.53
N GLN A 121 13.44 -1.66 -0.72
CA GLN A 121 13.27 -1.61 0.73
C GLN A 121 11.86 -1.19 1.11
N ASN A 122 10.88 -1.66 0.35
CA ASN A 122 9.49 -1.26 0.56
C ASN A 122 8.94 -1.90 1.83
N ASN A 123 8.05 -1.16 2.49
CA ASN A 123 7.35 -1.62 3.68
C ASN A 123 5.92 -2.08 3.38
N PHE A 124 5.39 -1.66 2.25
CA PHE A 124 4.02 -1.95 1.87
C PHE A 124 3.91 -2.28 0.40
N VAL A 125 2.90 -3.10 0.08
CA VAL A 125 2.34 -3.15 -1.26
C VAL A 125 0.84 -2.95 -1.08
N TYR A 126 0.30 -1.92 -1.69
CA TYR A 126 -1.04 -1.42 -1.41
C TYR A 126 -1.93 -1.54 -2.64
N PHE A 127 -3.07 -2.19 -2.46
CA PHE A 127 -4.09 -2.30 -3.50
C PHE A 127 -5.42 -1.84 -2.92
N ASP A 128 -5.92 -0.70 -3.40
CA ASP A 128 -7.30 -0.29 -3.17
C ASP A 128 -8.09 -0.72 -4.40
N LEU A 129 -8.91 -1.73 -4.22
CA LEU A 129 -9.63 -2.37 -5.32
C LEU A 129 -11.01 -1.77 -5.54
N GLY A 130 -11.35 -0.72 -4.80
CA GLY A 130 -12.68 -0.11 -4.83
C GLY A 130 -13.64 -0.82 -3.89
N ASP A 131 -14.80 -0.19 -3.65
CA ASP A 131 -15.88 -0.74 -2.80
C ASP A 131 -15.40 -1.13 -1.40
N ASP A 132 -14.51 -0.32 -0.83
CA ASP A 132 -13.90 -0.54 0.49
C ASP A 132 -13.09 -1.84 0.58
N LEU A 133 -12.70 -2.40 -0.54
CA LEU A 133 -11.88 -3.60 -0.57
C LEU A 133 -10.42 -3.21 -0.68
N LEU A 134 -9.66 -3.50 0.38
CA LEU A 134 -8.22 -3.25 0.44
C LEU A 134 -7.46 -4.56 0.54
N ARG A 135 -6.37 -4.65 -0.22
CA ARG A 135 -5.41 -5.73 -0.09
C ARG A 135 -4.04 -5.12 0.12
N VAL A 136 -3.50 -5.30 1.32
CA VAL A 136 -2.24 -4.67 1.70
C VAL A 136 -1.27 -5.72 2.20
N TYR A 137 -0.06 -5.71 1.65
CA TYR A 137 1.06 -6.49 2.17
C TYR A 137 1.85 -5.61 3.11
N TYR A 138 2.13 -6.12 4.31
CA TYR A 138 2.85 -5.41 5.35
C TYR A 138 4.19 -6.10 5.60
N ARG A 139 5.28 -5.35 5.52
CA ARG A 139 6.56 -5.87 6.00
C ARG A 139 6.49 -6.09 7.50
N TYR A 140 5.83 -5.19 8.21
CA TYR A 140 5.63 -5.24 9.66
C TYR A 140 4.14 -5.26 9.96
N ILE A 141 3.64 -6.41 10.32
CA ILE A 141 2.20 -6.63 10.50
C ILE A 141 1.63 -5.80 11.67
N GLU A 142 2.49 -5.37 12.58
CA GLU A 142 2.11 -4.51 13.70
C GLU A 142 1.42 -3.23 13.24
N GLU A 143 1.79 -2.75 12.06
CA GLU A 143 1.17 -1.54 11.50
C GLU A 143 -0.30 -1.77 11.17
N PHE A 144 -0.64 -2.98 10.75
CA PHE A 144 -2.05 -3.32 10.55
C PHE A 144 -2.80 -3.36 11.88
N TYR A 145 -2.20 -3.94 12.91
CA TYR A 145 -2.87 -4.03 14.21
C TYR A 145 -3.20 -2.64 14.76
N ARG A 146 -2.39 -1.65 14.47
CA ARG A 146 -2.65 -0.27 14.89
C ARG A 146 -3.91 0.31 14.25
N ILE A 147 -4.28 -0.17 13.06
CA ILE A 147 -5.54 0.24 12.41
C ILE A 147 -6.74 -0.26 13.21
N LEU A 148 -6.63 -1.47 13.76
CA LEU A 148 -7.72 -2.11 14.47
C LEU A 148 -7.93 -1.54 15.87
N VAL A 149 -7.04 -0.68 16.33
CA VAL A 149 -7.08 -0.16 17.70
C VAL A 149 -7.19 1.37 17.70
N PRO A 150 -8.25 1.96 17.08
CA PRO A 150 -8.56 3.35 17.36
C PRO A 150 -8.96 3.47 18.83
N ASN A 151 -8.96 4.70 19.36
CA ASN A 151 -9.11 4.94 20.78
C ASN A 151 -10.26 4.17 21.44
N LYS A 152 -11.37 3.99 20.74
CA LYS A 152 -12.52 3.26 21.28
C LYS A 152 -12.29 1.76 21.35
N LEU A 153 -11.58 1.19 20.38
CA LEU A 153 -11.31 -0.23 20.38
C LEU A 153 -10.16 -0.60 21.30
N LEU A 154 -9.22 0.33 21.50
CA LEU A 154 -8.13 0.12 22.45
C LEU A 154 -8.68 -0.18 23.85
N GLY A 155 -9.72 0.52 24.25
CA GLY A 155 -10.35 0.26 25.54
C GLY A 155 -10.93 -1.13 25.67
N LEU A 156 -11.41 -1.72 24.58
CA LEU A 156 -11.93 -3.08 24.60
C LEU A 156 -10.81 -4.12 24.78
N PHE A 157 -9.68 -3.90 24.14
CA PHE A 157 -8.55 -4.83 24.23
C PHE A 157 -7.83 -4.73 25.56
N THR A 158 -7.76 -3.56 26.17
CA THR A 158 -7.05 -3.38 27.43
C THR A 158 -7.82 -3.87 28.62
N LYS A 159 -9.11 -4.15 28.50
CA LYS A 159 -9.93 -4.68 29.57
C LYS A 159 -9.79 -6.17 29.77
N ASN A 160 -9.14 -6.82 28.87
CA ASN A 160 -8.88 -8.25 28.97
C ASN A 160 -7.53 -8.48 29.66
#